data_85d9d8b9a9f4d1bf784d6daa7699529c
#
_entry.id   85d9d8b9a9f4d1bf784d6daa7699529c
#
_cell.length_a   1.000
_cell.length_b   1.000
_cell.length_c   1.000
_cell.angle_alpha   90.00
_cell.angle_beta   90.00
_cell.angle_gamma   90.00
#
_symmetry.space_group_name_H-M   'P 1'
#
loop_
_entity.id
_entity.type
_entity.pdbx_description
1 polymer ?
#
loop_
_entity_poly.entity_id
_entity_poly.type
_entity_poly.pdbx_seq_one_letter_code
_entity_poly.pdbx_strand_id
1 'polypeptide(L)'
;MKFSKQLQEQVAQAIGDIEQQTDAEVVCVLAPRSDDYYYIPALWAALIALFSPLLLAFTHYWGHLNIVLLWQFGVFIFVWFLCRWPPILRRIIPKNIRYWRAANMARRQFMENKLHHTKDGSGVLIFVSAQECYVEILTDQGVAQKINDKQWQSIVSVFVQRVKNNQVHEGFQECIQACGKLLAEHYPATSDKNELPNKLVLLES
;
A
#
# COMPACT_ATOMS: atom_id res chain seq x y z
N MET A 1 3.19 8.79 -6.19
CA MET A 1 2.79 9.95 -5.38
C MET A 1 3.86 10.11 -4.31
N LYS A 2 4.51 11.25 -4.18
CA LYS A 2 5.45 11.47 -3.06
C LYS A 2 4.67 12.17 -1.95
N PHE A 3 4.73 11.64 -0.75
CA PHE A 3 4.12 12.30 0.41
C PHE A 3 4.94 13.55 0.75
N SER A 4 4.32 14.73 0.70
CA SER A 4 5.00 16.00 1.01
C SER A 4 5.35 16.04 2.50
N LYS A 5 6.44 16.75 2.86
CA LYS A 5 6.81 16.96 4.27
C LYS A 5 5.67 17.60 5.08
N GLN A 6 4.95 18.52 4.48
CA GLN A 6 3.81 19.19 5.08
C GLN A 6 2.67 18.22 5.43
N LEU A 7 2.37 17.24 4.54
CA LEU A 7 1.39 16.19 4.82
C LEU A 7 1.85 15.30 5.99
N GLN A 8 3.13 14.98 6.03
CA GLN A 8 3.70 14.14 7.08
C GLN A 8 3.58 14.81 8.46
N GLU A 9 3.92 16.09 8.56
CA GLU A 9 3.81 16.89 9.79
C GLU A 9 2.35 16.98 10.27
N GLN A 10 1.42 17.21 9.36
CA GLN A 10 -0.01 17.30 9.69
C GLN A 10 -0.60 15.96 10.13
N VAL A 11 -0.21 14.86 9.47
CA VAL A 11 -0.63 13.51 9.88
C VAL A 11 -0.07 13.17 11.25
N ALA A 12 1.21 13.47 11.51
CA ALA A 12 1.83 13.23 12.80
C ALA A 12 1.15 14.06 13.94
N GLN A 13 0.82 15.32 13.65
CA GLN A 13 0.11 16.17 14.60
C GLN A 13 -1.32 15.64 14.86
N ALA A 14 -2.05 15.25 13.81
CA ALA A 14 -3.40 14.70 13.95
C ALA A 14 -3.42 13.38 14.74
N ILE A 15 -2.39 12.55 14.63
CA ILE A 15 -2.24 11.34 15.45
C ILE A 15 -2.03 11.72 16.92
N GLY A 16 -1.12 12.66 17.20
CA GLY A 16 -0.89 13.14 18.57
C GLY A 16 -2.14 13.71 19.23
N ASP A 17 -2.99 14.43 18.48
CA ASP A 17 -4.25 14.97 18.96
C ASP A 17 -5.27 13.86 19.33
N ILE A 18 -5.26 12.76 18.60
CA ILE A 18 -6.12 11.60 18.87
C ILE A 18 -5.66 10.86 20.13
N GLU A 19 -4.37 10.59 20.26
CA GLU A 19 -3.80 9.85 21.39
C GLU A 19 -4.02 10.56 22.74
N GLN A 20 -4.22 11.88 22.72
CA GLN A 20 -4.66 12.61 23.92
C GLN A 20 -6.12 12.34 24.30
N GLN A 21 -6.93 11.82 23.39
CA GLN A 21 -8.37 11.61 23.60
C GLN A 21 -8.75 10.14 23.81
N THR A 22 -7.82 9.21 23.57
CA THR A 22 -8.07 7.77 23.63
C THR A 22 -6.88 7.02 24.22
N ASP A 23 -7.15 5.91 24.92
CA ASP A 23 -6.13 4.94 25.36
C ASP A 23 -5.74 3.97 24.24
N ALA A 24 -6.25 4.15 23.02
CA ALA A 24 -5.88 3.33 21.87
C ALA A 24 -4.59 3.85 21.22
N GLU A 25 -3.71 2.92 20.86
CA GLU A 25 -2.45 3.21 20.18
C GLU A 25 -2.65 3.26 18.67
N VAL A 26 -2.40 4.41 18.04
CA VAL A 26 -2.63 4.63 16.62
C VAL A 26 -1.32 4.83 15.87
N VAL A 27 -1.04 3.95 14.91
CA VAL A 27 0.11 4.09 14.02
C VAL A 27 -0.37 4.30 12.59
N CYS A 28 0.14 5.32 11.92
CA CYS A 28 -0.10 5.55 10.50
C CYS A 28 1.13 5.17 9.69
N VAL A 29 0.96 4.29 8.69
CA VAL A 29 2.04 3.87 7.79
C VAL A 29 1.73 4.34 6.38
N LEU A 30 2.64 5.15 5.83
CA LEU A 30 2.58 5.64 4.47
C LEU A 30 3.64 4.94 3.62
N ALA A 31 3.19 4.14 2.65
CA ALA A 31 4.04 3.43 1.71
C ALA A 31 3.94 4.06 0.32
N PRO A 32 5.05 4.49 -0.31
CA PRO A 32 5.03 4.91 -1.71
C PRO A 32 4.56 3.79 -2.64
N ARG A 33 4.94 2.55 -2.33
CA ARG A 33 4.56 1.30 -3.00
C ARG A 33 4.69 0.12 -2.04
N SER A 34 3.95 -0.94 -2.31
CA SER A 34 3.97 -2.16 -1.49
C SER A 34 4.82 -3.28 -2.08
N ASP A 35 5.23 -3.19 -3.34
CA ASP A 35 6.13 -4.15 -4.01
C ASP A 35 6.79 -3.47 -5.22
N ASP A 36 7.94 -4.00 -5.63
CA ASP A 36 8.66 -3.55 -6.83
C ASP A 36 8.15 -4.17 -8.12
N TYR A 37 7.41 -5.28 -8.02
CA TYR A 37 6.80 -6.03 -9.12
C TYR A 37 7.78 -6.44 -10.23
N TYR A 38 9.08 -6.62 -9.94
CA TYR A 38 10.11 -6.94 -10.95
C TYR A 38 9.82 -8.21 -11.75
N TYR A 39 9.15 -9.18 -11.12
CA TYR A 39 8.84 -10.47 -11.73
C TYR A 39 7.76 -10.36 -12.84
N ILE A 40 6.84 -9.41 -12.76
CA ILE A 40 5.76 -9.26 -13.75
C ILE A 40 6.28 -8.80 -15.12
N PRO A 41 7.09 -7.71 -15.22
CA PRO A 41 7.75 -7.36 -16.47
C PRO A 41 8.62 -8.48 -17.04
N ALA A 42 9.37 -9.18 -16.18
CA ALA A 42 10.22 -10.29 -16.61
C ALA A 42 9.40 -11.46 -17.19
N LEU A 43 8.28 -11.82 -16.56
CA LEU A 43 7.37 -12.86 -17.05
C LEU A 43 6.80 -12.51 -18.43
N TRP A 44 6.28 -11.30 -18.60
CA TRP A 44 5.74 -10.87 -19.88
C TRP A 44 6.82 -10.79 -20.96
N ALA A 45 8.02 -10.29 -20.62
CA ALA A 45 9.15 -10.25 -21.54
C ALA A 45 9.55 -11.66 -21.96
N ALA A 46 9.62 -12.62 -21.04
CA ALA A 46 9.93 -14.02 -21.34
C ALA A 46 8.89 -14.68 -22.24
N LEU A 47 7.59 -14.47 -21.96
CA LEU A 47 6.52 -15.02 -22.78
C LEU A 47 6.54 -14.44 -24.21
N ILE A 48 6.68 -13.13 -24.36
CA ILE A 48 6.72 -12.48 -25.68
C ILE A 48 7.98 -12.91 -26.43
N ALA A 49 9.13 -12.96 -25.77
CA ALA A 49 10.37 -13.42 -26.37
C ALA A 49 10.30 -14.88 -26.81
N LEU A 50 9.62 -15.75 -26.04
CA LEU A 50 9.45 -17.17 -26.38
C LEU A 50 8.69 -17.35 -27.71
N PHE A 51 7.65 -16.55 -27.93
CA PHE A 51 6.84 -16.65 -29.16
C PHE A 51 7.36 -15.79 -30.32
N SER A 52 8.27 -14.84 -30.06
CA SER A 52 8.78 -13.92 -31.06
C SER A 52 9.49 -14.61 -32.26
N PRO A 53 10.18 -15.77 -32.10
CA PRO A 53 10.76 -16.47 -33.27
C PRO A 53 9.75 -16.91 -34.35
N LEU A 54 8.48 -17.09 -33.97
CA LEU A 54 7.42 -17.41 -34.93
C LEU A 54 7.26 -16.32 -35.99
N LEU A 55 7.58 -15.06 -35.67
CA LEU A 55 7.59 -13.97 -36.64
C LEU A 55 8.71 -14.13 -37.69
N LEU A 56 9.83 -14.73 -37.28
CA LEU A 56 10.95 -15.01 -38.18
C LEU A 56 10.69 -16.23 -39.05
N ALA A 57 9.73 -17.10 -38.71
CA ALA A 57 9.37 -18.28 -39.53
C ALA A 57 8.93 -17.91 -40.93
N PHE A 58 8.39 -16.69 -41.10
CA PHE A 58 7.97 -16.15 -42.40
C PHE A 58 9.09 -15.43 -43.17
N THR A 59 10.32 -15.45 -42.65
CA THR A 59 11.48 -14.77 -43.21
C THR A 59 12.56 -15.77 -43.63
N HIS A 60 13.49 -15.33 -44.49
CA HIS A 60 14.67 -16.10 -44.89
C HIS A 60 15.61 -16.45 -43.74
N TYR A 61 15.51 -15.73 -42.59
CA TYR A 61 16.40 -15.88 -41.42
C TYR A 61 16.06 -17.05 -40.50
N TRP A 62 14.94 -17.75 -40.72
CA TRP A 62 14.50 -18.87 -39.88
C TRP A 62 15.52 -20.01 -39.75
N GLY A 63 16.29 -20.29 -40.81
CA GLY A 63 17.31 -21.36 -40.81
C GLY A 63 18.59 -21.04 -40.03
N HIS A 64 18.76 -19.80 -39.55
CA HIS A 64 19.97 -19.34 -38.89
C HIS A 64 19.77 -19.24 -37.39
N LEU A 65 20.14 -20.29 -36.64
CA LEU A 65 19.94 -20.39 -35.17
C LEU A 65 20.51 -19.18 -34.44
N ASN A 66 21.69 -18.70 -34.79
CA ASN A 66 22.33 -17.55 -34.15
C ASN A 66 21.48 -16.29 -34.29
N ILE A 67 20.85 -16.06 -35.45
CA ILE A 67 19.97 -14.91 -35.69
C ILE A 67 18.71 -15.03 -34.86
N VAL A 68 18.10 -16.20 -34.77
CA VAL A 68 16.91 -16.49 -33.99
C VAL A 68 17.16 -16.22 -32.49
N LEU A 69 18.29 -16.68 -31.94
CA LEU A 69 18.67 -16.47 -30.56
C LEU A 69 18.94 -15.00 -30.26
N LEU A 70 19.67 -14.30 -31.13
CA LEU A 70 19.92 -12.84 -30.94
C LEU A 70 18.62 -12.05 -31.02
N TRP A 71 17.73 -12.38 -31.92
CA TRP A 71 16.40 -11.77 -32.01
C TRP A 71 15.60 -11.96 -30.70
N GLN A 72 15.52 -13.20 -30.24
CA GLN A 72 14.80 -13.55 -29.03
C GLN A 72 15.34 -12.80 -27.82
N PHE A 73 16.65 -12.72 -27.66
CA PHE A 73 17.31 -11.98 -26.59
C PHE A 73 17.05 -10.47 -26.69
N GLY A 74 17.14 -9.92 -27.90
CA GLY A 74 16.83 -8.51 -28.17
C GLY A 74 15.38 -8.16 -27.83
N VAL A 75 14.41 -9.01 -28.21
CA VAL A 75 13.00 -8.84 -27.89
C VAL A 75 12.79 -8.92 -26.38
N PHE A 76 13.43 -9.86 -25.68
CA PHE A 76 13.34 -9.96 -24.23
C PHE A 76 13.78 -8.66 -23.54
N ILE A 77 14.97 -8.16 -23.88
CA ILE A 77 15.50 -6.92 -23.29
C ILE A 77 14.57 -5.73 -23.59
N PHE A 78 14.16 -5.59 -24.84
CA PHE A 78 13.30 -4.50 -25.28
C PHE A 78 11.96 -4.49 -24.52
N VAL A 79 11.27 -5.63 -24.47
CA VAL A 79 9.99 -5.77 -23.79
C VAL A 79 10.13 -5.59 -22.28
N TRP A 80 11.21 -6.12 -21.69
CA TRP A 80 11.49 -5.96 -20.28
C TRP A 80 11.62 -4.48 -19.90
N PHE A 81 12.38 -3.68 -20.64
CA PHE A 81 12.48 -2.24 -20.42
C PHE A 81 11.15 -1.52 -20.67
N LEU A 82 10.43 -1.89 -21.73
CA LEU A 82 9.13 -1.31 -22.04
C LEU A 82 8.10 -1.54 -20.91
N CYS A 83 8.03 -2.77 -20.39
CA CYS A 83 7.12 -3.15 -19.32
C CYS A 83 7.48 -2.50 -17.94
N ARG A 84 8.71 -2.02 -17.78
CA ARG A 84 9.12 -1.26 -16.58
C ARG A 84 8.63 0.20 -16.58
N TRP A 85 8.17 0.70 -17.70
CA TRP A 85 7.64 2.06 -17.76
C TRP A 85 6.39 2.19 -16.89
N PRO A 86 6.34 3.19 -15.95
CA PRO A 86 5.29 3.27 -14.92
C PRO A 86 3.85 3.16 -15.41
N PRO A 87 3.43 3.82 -16.52
CA PRO A 87 2.06 3.70 -17.02
C PRO A 87 1.74 2.29 -17.53
N ILE A 88 2.72 1.63 -18.17
CA ILE A 88 2.56 0.26 -18.68
C ILE A 88 2.53 -0.73 -17.52
N LEU A 89 3.46 -0.60 -16.58
CA LEU A 89 3.54 -1.43 -15.39
C LEU A 89 2.22 -1.45 -14.62
N ARG A 90 1.62 -0.28 -14.37
CA ARG A 90 0.33 -0.16 -13.66
C ARG A 90 -0.81 -0.88 -14.39
N ARG A 91 -0.77 -0.95 -15.72
CA ARG A 91 -1.81 -1.58 -16.55
C ARG A 91 -1.67 -3.10 -16.60
N ILE A 92 -0.43 -3.58 -16.56
CA ILE A 92 -0.11 -5.01 -16.65
C ILE A 92 -0.39 -5.73 -15.33
N ILE A 93 -0.22 -5.05 -14.17
CA ILE A 93 -0.41 -5.66 -12.87
C ILE A 93 -1.90 -5.75 -12.55
N PRO A 94 -2.48 -6.97 -12.38
CA PRO A 94 -3.86 -7.15 -11.97
C PRO A 94 -4.15 -6.49 -10.62
N LYS A 95 -5.34 -5.90 -10.47
CA LYS A 95 -5.75 -5.23 -9.21
C LYS A 95 -5.65 -6.17 -8.00
N ASN A 96 -6.04 -7.43 -8.16
CA ASN A 96 -5.99 -8.42 -7.08
C ASN A 96 -4.58 -8.62 -6.54
N ILE A 97 -3.57 -8.67 -7.43
CA ILE A 97 -2.16 -8.81 -7.02
C ILE A 97 -1.70 -7.56 -6.26
N ARG A 98 -2.03 -6.37 -6.76
CA ARG A 98 -1.70 -5.11 -6.08
C ARG A 98 -2.29 -5.04 -4.68
N TYR A 99 -3.58 -5.35 -4.56
CA TYR A 99 -4.29 -5.32 -3.27
C TYR A 99 -3.78 -6.38 -2.31
N TRP A 100 -3.50 -7.59 -2.80
CA TRP A 100 -2.93 -8.65 -1.99
C TRP A 100 -1.55 -8.28 -1.44
N ARG A 101 -0.68 -7.66 -2.27
CA ARG A 101 0.64 -7.18 -1.84
C ARG A 101 0.53 -6.06 -0.81
N ALA A 102 -0.36 -5.11 -1.04
CA ALA A 102 -0.61 -4.01 -0.10
C ALA A 102 -1.15 -4.53 1.25
N ALA A 103 -2.12 -5.44 1.24
CA ALA A 103 -2.66 -6.06 2.44
C ALA A 103 -1.59 -6.86 3.23
N ASN A 104 -0.73 -7.60 2.52
CA ASN A 104 0.36 -8.32 3.19
C ASN A 104 1.38 -7.36 3.83
N MET A 105 1.69 -6.25 3.16
CA MET A 105 2.55 -5.22 3.73
C MET A 105 1.90 -4.56 4.96
N ALA A 106 0.60 -4.26 4.90
CA ALA A 106 -0.14 -3.72 6.04
C ALA A 106 -0.06 -4.66 7.27
N ARG A 107 -0.31 -5.95 7.08
CA ARG A 107 -0.19 -6.97 8.15
C ARG A 107 1.23 -7.05 8.71
N ARG A 108 2.22 -7.02 7.84
CA ARG A 108 3.62 -7.00 8.24
C ARG A 108 3.93 -5.75 9.08
N GLN A 109 3.48 -4.57 8.67
CA GLN A 109 3.67 -3.34 9.40
C GLN A 109 2.94 -3.33 10.75
N PHE A 110 1.78 -3.95 10.85
CA PHE A 110 1.06 -4.14 12.11
C PHE A 110 1.90 -4.94 13.11
N MET A 111 2.55 -6.01 12.67
CA MET A 111 3.42 -6.83 13.52
C MET A 111 4.75 -6.13 13.86
N GLU A 112 5.40 -5.49 12.88
CA GLU A 112 6.68 -4.78 13.08
C GLU A 112 6.55 -3.60 14.05
N ASN A 113 5.43 -2.89 14.03
CA ASN A 113 5.14 -1.79 14.97
C ASN A 113 4.58 -2.29 16.32
N LYS A 114 4.54 -3.61 16.56
CA LYS A 114 4.13 -4.24 17.82
C LYS A 114 2.71 -3.88 18.29
N LEU A 115 1.82 -3.52 17.37
CA LEU A 115 0.44 -3.15 17.68
C LEU A 115 -0.38 -4.30 18.30
N HIS A 116 0.07 -5.54 18.12
CA HIS A 116 -0.50 -6.75 18.73
C HIS A 116 -0.01 -7.00 20.16
N HIS A 117 0.84 -6.13 20.72
CA HIS A 117 1.39 -6.26 22.06
C HIS A 117 0.88 -5.18 23.04
N THR A 118 -0.14 -4.41 22.65
CA THR A 118 -0.77 -3.44 23.55
C THR A 118 -1.52 -4.15 24.68
N LYS A 119 -1.50 -3.61 25.89
CA LYS A 119 -2.07 -4.27 27.10
C LYS A 119 -3.54 -4.64 26.96
N ASP A 120 -4.31 -3.77 26.32
CA ASP A 120 -5.77 -3.96 26.18
C ASP A 120 -6.17 -4.41 24.77
N GLY A 121 -5.20 -4.82 23.93
CA GLY A 121 -5.45 -5.13 22.53
C GLY A 121 -6.01 -3.94 21.74
N SER A 122 -5.53 -2.72 22.10
CA SER A 122 -6.07 -1.45 21.59
C SER A 122 -5.30 -0.85 20.42
N GLY A 123 -4.43 -1.64 19.79
CA GLY A 123 -3.61 -1.23 18.64
C GLY A 123 -4.43 -1.03 17.37
N VAL A 124 -4.19 0.09 16.67
CA VAL A 124 -4.81 0.43 15.38
C VAL A 124 -3.75 0.87 14.38
N LEU A 125 -3.73 0.26 13.22
CA LEU A 125 -2.89 0.65 12.09
C LEU A 125 -3.72 1.27 10.98
N ILE A 126 -3.37 2.48 10.56
CA ILE A 126 -3.87 3.10 9.34
C ILE A 126 -2.79 2.93 8.28
N PHE A 127 -2.99 2.03 7.32
CA PHE A 127 -2.04 1.76 6.24
C PHE A 127 -2.49 2.37 4.93
N VAL A 128 -1.60 3.11 4.28
CA VAL A 128 -1.86 3.73 2.97
C VAL A 128 -0.73 3.41 2.01
N SER A 129 -1.07 2.81 0.88
CA SER A 129 -0.14 2.57 -0.23
C SER A 129 -0.51 3.40 -1.46
N ALA A 130 0.40 4.31 -1.83
CA ALA A 130 0.12 5.31 -2.86
C ALA A 130 0.06 4.71 -4.27
N GLN A 131 0.99 3.83 -4.62
CA GLN A 131 1.05 3.23 -5.97
C GLN A 131 -0.12 2.30 -6.24
N GLU A 132 -0.52 1.51 -5.25
CA GLU A 132 -1.62 0.56 -5.31
C GLU A 132 -2.98 1.23 -5.15
N CYS A 133 -3.01 2.50 -4.71
CA CYS A 133 -4.22 3.21 -4.30
C CYS A 133 -5.01 2.38 -3.28
N TYR A 134 -4.29 1.88 -2.28
CA TYR A 134 -4.83 0.97 -1.27
C TYR A 134 -4.79 1.62 0.11
N VAL A 135 -5.88 1.47 0.84
CA VAL A 135 -6.02 1.91 2.24
C VAL A 135 -6.65 0.78 3.03
N GLU A 136 -6.10 0.50 4.18
CA GLU A 136 -6.63 -0.49 5.12
C GLU A 136 -6.44 0.00 6.55
N ILE A 137 -7.44 -0.24 7.39
CA ILE A 137 -7.35 -0.07 8.83
C ILE A 137 -7.32 -1.46 9.44
N LEU A 138 -6.23 -1.79 10.12
CA LEU A 138 -6.07 -3.03 10.87
C LEU A 138 -6.16 -2.73 12.36
N THR A 139 -6.91 -3.54 13.06
CA THR A 139 -7.15 -3.40 14.49
C THR A 139 -6.74 -4.65 15.25
N ASP A 140 -6.29 -4.48 16.47
CA ASP A 140 -6.04 -5.60 17.36
C ASP A 140 -7.36 -6.19 17.89
N GLN A 141 -7.28 -7.34 18.52
CA GLN A 141 -8.43 -8.13 18.95
C GLN A 141 -9.35 -7.37 19.91
N GLY A 142 -8.80 -6.57 20.82
CA GLY A 142 -9.60 -5.78 21.74
C GLY A 142 -10.47 -4.74 21.03
N VAL A 143 -9.90 -4.04 20.03
CA VAL A 143 -10.65 -3.07 19.21
C VAL A 143 -11.69 -3.78 18.35
N ALA A 144 -11.33 -4.91 17.73
CA ALA A 144 -12.23 -5.67 16.87
C ALA A 144 -13.47 -6.22 17.61
N GLN A 145 -13.38 -6.47 18.91
CA GLN A 145 -14.52 -6.89 19.75
C GLN A 145 -15.51 -5.78 20.03
N LYS A 146 -15.04 -4.52 20.12
CA LYS A 146 -15.88 -3.36 20.50
C LYS A 146 -16.39 -2.58 19.29
N ILE A 147 -15.62 -2.54 18.20
CA ILE A 147 -15.91 -1.72 17.02
C ILE A 147 -16.10 -2.62 15.82
N ASN A 148 -17.24 -2.47 15.15
CA ASN A 148 -17.60 -3.32 13.99
C ASN A 148 -16.80 -2.91 12.73
N ASP A 149 -16.39 -3.90 11.93
CA ASP A 149 -15.72 -3.71 10.65
C ASP A 149 -16.44 -2.76 9.70
N LYS A 150 -17.78 -2.71 9.74
CA LYS A 150 -18.57 -1.79 8.90
C LYS A 150 -18.26 -0.31 9.19
N GLN A 151 -17.96 0.03 10.44
CA GLN A 151 -17.62 1.40 10.83
C GLN A 151 -16.27 1.79 10.23
N TRP A 152 -15.29 0.91 10.30
CA TRP A 152 -13.98 1.09 9.66
C TRP A 152 -14.08 1.18 8.14
N GLN A 153 -14.87 0.31 7.52
CA GLN A 153 -15.11 0.35 6.06
C GLN A 153 -15.75 1.66 5.61
N SER A 154 -16.65 2.23 6.41
CA SER A 154 -17.26 3.53 6.14
C SER A 154 -16.19 4.63 6.08
N ILE A 155 -15.30 4.68 7.08
CA ILE A 155 -14.19 5.64 7.14
C ILE A 155 -13.27 5.50 5.93
N VAL A 156 -12.86 4.27 5.63
CA VAL A 156 -12.01 3.96 4.46
C VAL A 156 -12.69 4.38 3.15
N SER A 157 -14.00 4.16 3.01
CA SER A 157 -14.74 4.51 1.79
C SER A 157 -14.76 6.02 1.53
N VAL A 158 -14.95 6.82 2.56
CA VAL A 158 -14.90 8.29 2.49
C VAL A 158 -13.50 8.75 2.09
N PHE A 159 -12.47 8.21 2.74
CA PHE A 159 -11.09 8.52 2.38
C PHE A 159 -10.77 8.21 0.92
N VAL A 160 -11.15 7.02 0.43
CA VAL A 160 -10.94 6.61 -0.97
C VAL A 160 -11.66 7.56 -1.93
N GLN A 161 -12.86 8.03 -1.61
CA GLN A 161 -13.57 9.01 -2.44
C GLN A 161 -12.83 10.36 -2.49
N ARG A 162 -12.31 10.86 -1.36
CA ARG A 162 -11.50 12.08 -1.31
C ARG A 162 -10.25 11.96 -2.18
N VAL A 163 -9.54 10.84 -2.07
CA VAL A 163 -8.35 10.57 -2.90
C VAL A 163 -8.68 10.54 -4.40
N LYS A 164 -9.81 9.94 -4.80
CA LYS A 164 -10.27 9.96 -6.20
C LYS A 164 -10.56 11.36 -6.71
N ASN A 165 -11.04 12.23 -5.84
CA ASN A 165 -11.33 13.63 -6.15
C ASN A 165 -10.09 14.54 -6.05
N ASN A 166 -8.89 13.95 -5.91
CA ASN A 166 -7.61 14.65 -5.76
C ASN A 166 -7.47 15.48 -4.47
N GLN A 167 -8.33 15.19 -3.46
CA GLN A 167 -8.38 15.82 -2.15
C GLN A 167 -7.69 14.93 -1.10
N VAL A 168 -6.42 14.60 -1.34
CA VAL A 168 -5.69 13.63 -0.50
C VAL A 168 -5.48 14.16 0.90
N HIS A 169 -5.21 15.43 1.03
CA HIS A 169 -4.89 16.11 2.30
C HIS A 169 -6.09 16.12 3.24
N GLU A 170 -7.21 16.62 2.72
CA GLU A 170 -8.48 16.66 3.44
C GLU A 170 -8.94 15.24 3.79
N GLY A 171 -8.72 14.29 2.87
CA GLY A 171 -9.05 12.89 3.08
C GLY A 171 -8.29 12.27 4.26
N PHE A 172 -6.99 12.56 4.39
CA PHE A 172 -6.20 12.08 5.54
C PHE A 172 -6.70 12.69 6.85
N GLN A 173 -6.93 13.99 6.90
CA GLN A 173 -7.41 14.66 8.11
C GLN A 173 -8.78 14.10 8.55
N GLU A 174 -9.73 14.00 7.61
CA GLU A 174 -11.05 13.43 7.90
C GLU A 174 -10.96 11.97 8.37
N CYS A 175 -10.12 11.17 7.73
CA CYS A 175 -9.92 9.76 8.10
C CYS A 175 -9.38 9.64 9.53
N ILE A 176 -8.31 10.37 9.85
CA ILE A 176 -7.68 10.34 11.17
C ILE A 176 -8.66 10.85 12.24
N GLN A 177 -9.35 11.96 11.99
CA GLN A 177 -10.35 12.50 12.95
C GLN A 177 -11.53 11.54 13.17
N ALA A 178 -12.01 10.88 12.10
CA ALA A 178 -13.08 9.90 12.22
C ALA A 178 -12.64 8.66 13.01
N CYS A 179 -11.41 8.18 12.80
CA CYS A 179 -10.81 7.12 13.61
C CYS A 179 -10.71 7.55 15.08
N GLY A 180 -10.21 8.76 15.34
CA GLY A 180 -10.06 9.28 16.70
C GLY A 180 -11.39 9.38 17.46
N LYS A 181 -12.43 9.91 16.82
CA LYS A 181 -13.77 9.97 17.44
C LYS A 181 -14.30 8.58 17.78
N LEU A 182 -14.16 7.64 16.85
CA LEU A 182 -14.62 6.26 17.05
C LEU A 182 -13.84 5.56 18.18
N LEU A 183 -12.54 5.81 18.26
CA LEU A 183 -11.70 5.25 19.32
C LEU A 183 -12.00 5.90 20.68
N ALA A 184 -12.13 7.22 20.76
CA ALA A 184 -12.45 7.93 22.00
C ALA A 184 -13.81 7.51 22.58
N GLU A 185 -14.78 7.14 21.75
CA GLU A 185 -16.09 6.63 22.20
C GLU A 185 -15.97 5.27 22.91
N HIS A 186 -15.06 4.39 22.43
CA HIS A 186 -14.95 3.01 22.93
C HIS A 186 -13.74 2.81 23.87
N TYR A 187 -12.75 3.68 23.77
CA TYR A 187 -11.51 3.68 24.54
C TYR A 187 -11.17 5.11 24.99
N PRO A 188 -12.00 5.73 25.87
CA PRO A 188 -11.74 7.08 26.34
C PRO A 188 -10.41 7.14 27.11
N ALA A 189 -9.71 8.25 27.02
CA ALA A 189 -8.47 8.47 27.74
C ALA A 189 -8.68 8.41 29.24
N THR A 190 -8.04 7.48 29.96
CA THR A 190 -8.15 7.28 31.39
C THR A 190 -6.87 7.61 32.14
N SER A 191 -5.72 7.54 31.51
CA SER A 191 -4.40 7.84 32.07
C SER A 191 -3.39 8.05 30.92
N ASP A 192 -2.26 8.67 31.26
CA ASP A 192 -1.12 8.86 30.32
C ASP A 192 -0.47 7.52 29.92
N LYS A 193 -1.20 6.74 29.13
CA LYS A 193 -0.74 5.44 28.59
C LYS A 193 -0.28 5.60 27.15
N ASN A 194 0.85 6.25 26.95
CA ASN A 194 1.54 6.18 25.67
C ASN A 194 2.52 4.99 25.70
N GLU A 195 2.07 3.82 25.26
CA GLU A 195 2.88 2.58 25.26
C GLU A 195 3.82 2.51 24.07
N LEU A 196 3.45 3.15 22.95
CA LEU A 196 4.23 3.19 21.72
C LEU A 196 4.53 4.65 21.36
N PRO A 197 5.73 4.98 20.83
CA PRO A 197 6.00 6.34 20.38
C PRO A 197 5.05 6.68 19.22
N ASN A 198 4.38 7.86 19.31
CA ASN A 198 3.49 8.42 18.26
C ASN A 198 4.16 8.31 16.89
N LYS A 199 3.72 7.36 16.06
CA LYS A 199 4.48 7.04 14.86
C LYS A 199 3.69 7.26 13.59
N LEU A 200 4.13 8.28 12.87
CA LEU A 200 4.04 8.25 11.43
C LEU A 200 5.25 7.48 10.88
N VAL A 201 5.02 6.31 10.32
CA VAL A 201 6.04 5.49 9.67
C VAL A 201 6.02 5.74 8.18
N LEU A 202 7.13 6.23 7.65
CA LEU A 202 7.32 6.39 6.22
C LEU A 202 8.17 5.24 5.72
N LEU A 203 7.60 4.42 4.86
CA LEU A 203 8.39 3.39 4.19
C LEU A 203 9.15 4.00 3.01
N GLU A 204 10.44 3.70 2.94
CA GLU A 204 11.26 4.08 1.80
C GLU A 204 10.95 3.19 0.59
N SER A 205 11.10 3.76 -0.61
CA SER A 205 10.80 3.07 -1.89
C SER A 205 11.98 2.25 -2.37
#